data_a0df7f5b0d77e1aeeaf843cf2236bfcc
#
_entry.id   a0df7f5b0d77e1aeeaf843cf2236bfcc
#
_cell.length_a   1.000
_cell.length_b   1.000
_cell.length_c   1.000
_cell.angle_alpha   90.00
_cell.angle_beta   90.00
_cell.angle_gamma   90.00
#
_symmetry.space_group_name_H-M   'P 1'
#
loop_
_entity.id
_entity.type
_entity.pdbx_description
1 polymer ?
#
loop_
_entity_poly.entity_id
_entity_poly.type
_entity_poly.pdbx_seq_one_letter_code
_entity_poly.pdbx_strand_id
1 'polypeptide(L)'
;MRTENINHAFLDGVVDGSHADVYYHFGVASSDPLLTKLRDVEAVIMAGSGSRIVEFAQRWSELNGGTEIVAFPKEDRFVTRYTAGVLFASHGMGMPSASIALQELMRMVFFLKRGDLDAMDEMFWCRVGTSGGVGLPVGTVVVTSEGLMADLRPFRLLNGGAGEYWFDGHFPAATAEAIIEANEYADFDIISGKTVAGNEFFLEQFRLDGALCLETPETKMGWLRWLHDNGVVNIEMEGAMIAGYLNHWGFSKFAMICCTIFNRLESDQMTSTPAQLHKFSEDSGVALFNYLAASLLGA
;
A
#
# COMPACT_ATOMS: atom_id res chain seq x y z
N MET A 1 -12.65 14.87 3.93
CA MET A 1 -11.91 14.86 2.64
C MET A 1 -11.77 16.29 2.07
N ARG A 2 -10.77 16.53 1.21
CA ARG A 2 -10.49 17.85 0.61
C ARG A 2 -11.16 17.93 -0.76
N THR A 3 -12.34 18.52 -0.81
CA THR A 3 -13.16 18.58 -2.03
C THR A 3 -12.47 19.27 -3.20
N GLU A 4 -11.65 20.29 -2.93
CA GLU A 4 -10.90 21.04 -3.94
C GLU A 4 -9.86 20.21 -4.70
N ASN A 5 -9.43 19.07 -4.16
CA ASN A 5 -8.45 18.18 -4.76
C ASN A 5 -9.07 17.04 -5.57
N ILE A 6 -10.39 16.91 -5.53
CA ILE A 6 -11.13 15.85 -6.25
C ILE A 6 -11.45 16.34 -7.66
N ASN A 7 -11.24 15.48 -8.65
CA ASN A 7 -11.57 15.79 -10.04
C ASN A 7 -13.09 15.68 -10.30
N HIS A 8 -13.86 16.56 -9.67
CA HIS A 8 -15.32 16.64 -9.81
C HIS A 8 -15.77 16.78 -11.27
N ALA A 9 -15.02 17.52 -12.09
CA ALA A 9 -15.34 17.71 -13.52
C ALA A 9 -15.45 16.40 -14.30
N PHE A 10 -14.76 15.35 -13.86
CA PHE A 10 -14.84 14.01 -14.45
C PHE A 10 -15.73 13.07 -13.62
N LEU A 11 -15.50 13.00 -12.31
CA LEU A 11 -16.06 11.96 -11.46
C LEU A 11 -17.57 12.11 -11.21
N ASP A 12 -18.07 13.34 -11.11
CA ASP A 12 -19.51 13.58 -10.89
C ASP A 12 -20.34 13.07 -12.07
N GLY A 13 -19.83 13.22 -13.31
CA GLY A 13 -20.49 12.69 -14.49
C GLY A 13 -20.49 11.16 -14.58
N VAL A 14 -19.52 10.48 -13.94
CA VAL A 14 -19.57 9.01 -13.80
C VAL A 14 -20.66 8.60 -12.81
N VAL A 15 -20.82 9.33 -11.72
CA VAL A 15 -21.83 9.05 -10.69
C VAL A 15 -23.25 9.31 -11.18
N ASP A 16 -23.49 10.40 -11.92
CA ASP A 16 -24.80 10.75 -12.47
C ASP A 16 -25.16 9.99 -13.76
N GLY A 17 -24.19 9.25 -14.32
CA GLY A 17 -24.36 8.44 -15.53
C GLY A 17 -24.28 9.24 -16.85
N SER A 18 -23.84 10.49 -16.84
CA SER A 18 -23.66 11.28 -18.07
C SER A 18 -22.51 10.75 -18.92
N HIS A 19 -21.55 10.05 -18.33
CA HIS A 19 -20.54 9.26 -19.05
C HIS A 19 -20.13 8.03 -18.24
N ALA A 20 -19.57 7.00 -18.94
CA ALA A 20 -19.03 5.81 -18.30
C ALA A 20 -17.53 5.99 -18.01
N ASP A 21 -17.06 5.49 -16.87
CA ASP A 21 -15.64 5.33 -16.60
C ASP A 21 -15.20 3.89 -16.89
N VAL A 22 -14.00 3.73 -17.41
CA VAL A 22 -13.36 2.43 -17.65
C VAL A 22 -12.13 2.33 -16.77
N TYR A 23 -12.18 1.40 -15.82
CA TYR A 23 -11.03 1.02 -14.98
C TYR A 23 -10.21 0.02 -15.76
N TYR A 24 -9.43 0.56 -16.71
CA TYR A 24 -8.80 -0.20 -17.79
C TYR A 24 -7.89 -1.32 -17.30
N HIS A 25 -7.06 -1.02 -16.28
CA HIS A 25 -6.09 -1.97 -15.75
C HIS A 25 -6.72 -3.03 -14.83
N PHE A 26 -7.94 -2.77 -14.37
CA PHE A 26 -8.77 -3.75 -13.65
C PHE A 26 -9.75 -4.49 -14.56
N GLY A 27 -9.89 -4.07 -15.80
CA GLY A 27 -10.71 -4.73 -16.81
C GLY A 27 -12.21 -4.68 -16.57
N VAL A 28 -12.69 -3.64 -15.88
CA VAL A 28 -14.12 -3.39 -15.62
C VAL A 28 -14.49 -1.94 -15.93
N ALA A 29 -15.78 -1.67 -16.10
CA ALA A 29 -16.31 -0.32 -16.31
C ALA A 29 -17.37 0.01 -15.24
N SER A 30 -17.67 1.31 -15.07
CA SER A 30 -18.73 1.76 -14.14
C SER A 30 -20.12 1.19 -14.50
N SER A 31 -20.32 0.80 -15.76
CA SER A 31 -21.54 0.11 -16.23
C SER A 31 -21.55 -1.40 -15.98
N ASP A 32 -20.46 -2.01 -15.47
CA ASP A 32 -20.39 -3.45 -15.25
C ASP A 32 -21.27 -3.85 -14.06
N PRO A 33 -22.20 -4.82 -14.22
CA PRO A 33 -23.02 -5.31 -13.13
C PRO A 33 -22.22 -5.87 -11.93
N LEU A 34 -20.98 -6.31 -12.16
CA LEU A 34 -20.08 -6.78 -11.11
C LEU A 34 -19.93 -5.74 -10.00
N LEU A 35 -19.81 -4.46 -10.35
CA LEU A 35 -19.59 -3.39 -9.37
C LEU A 35 -20.78 -3.21 -8.41
N THR A 36 -21.97 -3.69 -8.76
CA THR A 36 -23.10 -3.65 -7.83
C THR A 36 -22.88 -4.51 -6.59
N LYS A 37 -22.05 -5.55 -6.70
CA LYS A 37 -21.70 -6.44 -5.56
C LYS A 37 -20.68 -5.78 -4.59
N LEU A 38 -20.02 -4.70 -5.00
CA LEU A 38 -18.94 -4.05 -4.26
C LEU A 38 -19.40 -2.78 -3.51
N ARG A 39 -20.69 -2.46 -3.51
CA ARG A 39 -21.21 -1.21 -2.91
C ARG A 39 -20.94 -1.08 -1.42
N ASP A 40 -20.87 -2.22 -0.73
CA ASP A 40 -20.63 -2.28 0.72
C ASP A 40 -19.11 -2.33 1.04
N VAL A 41 -18.25 -1.90 0.12
CA VAL A 41 -16.81 -1.85 0.35
C VAL A 41 -16.47 -0.88 1.49
N GLU A 42 -15.75 -1.38 2.50
CA GLU A 42 -15.35 -0.65 3.70
C GLU A 42 -13.83 -0.49 3.80
N ALA A 43 -13.10 -1.37 3.09
CA ALA A 43 -11.65 -1.29 3.04
C ALA A 43 -11.08 -1.64 1.66
N VAL A 44 -9.95 -1.01 1.32
CA VAL A 44 -9.15 -1.32 0.12
C VAL A 44 -7.76 -1.74 0.55
N ILE A 45 -7.41 -2.99 0.23
CA ILE A 45 -6.12 -3.58 0.57
C ILE A 45 -5.30 -3.80 -0.70
N MET A 46 -4.11 -3.24 -0.73
CA MET A 46 -3.21 -3.32 -1.87
C MET A 46 -1.95 -4.13 -1.54
N ALA A 47 -1.46 -4.93 -2.49
CA ALA A 47 -0.18 -5.63 -2.38
C ALA A 47 0.51 -5.73 -3.74
N GLY A 48 1.83 -5.96 -3.75
CA GLY A 48 2.61 -6.01 -4.99
C GLY A 48 2.26 -7.20 -5.89
N SER A 49 1.95 -8.38 -5.33
CA SER A 49 1.72 -9.60 -6.11
C SER A 49 0.27 -10.05 -6.11
N GLY A 50 -0.19 -10.58 -7.26
CA GLY A 50 -1.53 -11.13 -7.40
C GLY A 50 -1.75 -12.39 -6.55
N SER A 51 -0.73 -13.23 -6.34
CA SER A 51 -0.83 -14.41 -5.49
C SER A 51 -1.16 -14.04 -4.03
N ARG A 52 -0.51 -13.00 -3.50
CA ARG A 52 -0.80 -12.49 -2.15
C ARG A 52 -2.24 -11.96 -2.02
N ILE A 53 -2.75 -11.32 -3.06
CA ILE A 53 -4.14 -10.85 -3.10
C ILE A 53 -5.14 -12.00 -3.03
N VAL A 54 -4.89 -13.08 -3.76
CA VAL A 54 -5.73 -14.29 -3.71
C VAL A 54 -5.71 -14.91 -2.32
N GLU A 55 -4.53 -15.07 -1.74
CA GLU A 55 -4.34 -15.64 -0.40
C GLU A 55 -5.02 -14.78 0.68
N PHE A 56 -4.84 -13.47 0.64
CA PHE A 56 -5.46 -12.55 1.59
C PHE A 56 -6.98 -12.57 1.51
N ALA A 57 -7.54 -12.56 0.30
CA ALA A 57 -8.98 -12.65 0.12
C ALA A 57 -9.55 -13.98 0.61
N GLN A 58 -8.83 -15.09 0.37
CA GLN A 58 -9.22 -16.41 0.87
C GLN A 58 -9.24 -16.43 2.41
N ARG A 59 -8.17 -15.96 3.05
CA ARG A 59 -8.07 -15.91 4.51
C ARG A 59 -9.13 -14.99 5.12
N TRP A 60 -9.38 -13.82 4.54
CA TRP A 60 -10.43 -12.92 5.01
C TRP A 60 -11.83 -13.53 4.86
N SER A 61 -12.11 -14.19 3.75
CA SER A 61 -13.36 -14.95 3.56
C SER A 61 -13.54 -16.01 4.65
N GLU A 62 -12.51 -16.80 4.94
CA GLU A 62 -12.54 -17.84 5.99
C GLU A 62 -12.82 -17.27 7.37
N LEU A 63 -12.17 -16.16 7.74
CA LEU A 63 -12.42 -15.44 9.00
C LEU A 63 -13.86 -14.89 9.09
N ASN A 64 -14.51 -14.68 7.95
CA ASN A 64 -15.90 -14.21 7.86
C ASN A 64 -16.90 -15.35 7.52
N GLY A 65 -16.62 -16.59 7.92
CA GLY A 65 -17.54 -17.72 7.77
C GLY A 65 -17.63 -18.28 6.34
N GLY A 66 -16.64 -18.05 5.49
CA GLY A 66 -16.60 -18.56 4.12
C GLY A 66 -17.46 -17.75 3.13
N THR A 67 -17.44 -16.43 3.24
CA THR A 67 -18.17 -15.52 2.33
C THR A 67 -17.72 -15.67 0.87
N GLU A 68 -18.63 -15.40 -0.08
CA GLU A 68 -18.31 -15.43 -1.53
C GLU A 68 -17.12 -14.52 -1.85
N ILE A 69 -16.17 -15.04 -2.62
CA ILE A 69 -15.06 -14.24 -3.18
C ILE A 69 -15.40 -13.88 -4.62
N VAL A 70 -15.57 -12.60 -4.87
CA VAL A 70 -15.85 -12.05 -6.20
C VAL A 70 -14.52 -11.71 -6.88
N ALA A 71 -14.22 -12.38 -8.00
CA ALA A 71 -13.05 -12.10 -8.82
C ALA A 71 -13.40 -11.15 -9.97
N PHE A 72 -12.47 -10.27 -10.36
CA PHE A 72 -12.65 -9.46 -11.55
C PHE A 72 -12.39 -10.28 -12.83
N PRO A 73 -13.03 -9.95 -13.96
CA PRO A 73 -13.03 -10.80 -15.15
C PRO A 73 -11.70 -10.83 -15.90
N LYS A 74 -10.86 -9.81 -15.74
CA LYS A 74 -9.53 -9.71 -16.35
C LYS A 74 -8.48 -9.50 -15.26
N GLU A 75 -7.43 -10.31 -15.30
CA GLU A 75 -6.34 -10.31 -14.33
C GLU A 75 -4.96 -10.26 -14.99
N ASP A 76 -4.89 -9.68 -16.17
CA ASP A 76 -3.66 -9.56 -16.95
C ASP A 76 -2.70 -8.48 -16.42
N ARG A 77 -3.23 -7.48 -15.70
CA ARG A 77 -2.43 -6.42 -15.04
C ARG A 77 -2.51 -6.49 -13.54
N PHE A 78 -3.73 -6.36 -12.99
CA PHE A 78 -3.95 -6.35 -11.55
C PHE A 78 -4.97 -7.43 -11.17
N VAL A 79 -4.57 -8.31 -10.26
CA VAL A 79 -5.46 -9.30 -9.68
C VAL A 79 -6.33 -8.61 -8.64
N THR A 80 -7.64 -8.87 -8.68
CA THR A 80 -8.59 -8.22 -7.77
C THR A 80 -9.59 -9.22 -7.21
N ARG A 81 -9.82 -9.14 -5.91
CA ARG A 81 -10.80 -9.96 -5.17
C ARG A 81 -11.61 -9.05 -4.25
N TYR A 82 -12.89 -9.32 -4.16
CA TYR A 82 -13.76 -8.69 -3.16
C TYR A 82 -14.45 -9.76 -2.33
N THR A 83 -14.44 -9.59 -1.02
CA THR A 83 -15.17 -10.46 -0.08
C THR A 83 -15.37 -9.75 1.24
N ALA A 84 -16.52 -9.95 1.89
CA ALA A 84 -16.84 -9.44 3.23
C ALA A 84 -16.43 -7.97 3.44
N GLY A 85 -16.86 -7.07 2.57
CA GLY A 85 -16.61 -5.62 2.69
C GLY A 85 -15.19 -5.16 2.28
N VAL A 86 -14.28 -6.07 1.94
CA VAL A 86 -12.89 -5.73 1.63
C VAL A 86 -12.55 -5.97 0.16
N LEU A 87 -12.03 -4.95 -0.51
CA LEU A 87 -11.51 -5.00 -1.86
C LEU A 87 -10.00 -5.18 -1.83
N PHE A 88 -9.52 -6.33 -2.25
CA PHE A 88 -8.12 -6.66 -2.37
C PHE A 88 -7.64 -6.47 -3.81
N ALA A 89 -6.56 -5.73 -4.04
CA ALA A 89 -6.04 -5.44 -5.37
C ALA A 89 -4.51 -5.50 -5.43
N SER A 90 -3.96 -6.16 -6.45
CA SER A 90 -2.52 -6.06 -6.68
C SER A 90 -2.19 -4.75 -7.41
N HIS A 91 -0.97 -4.24 -7.18
CA HIS A 91 -0.49 -3.00 -7.79
C HIS A 91 0.83 -3.16 -8.57
N GLY A 92 1.38 -4.38 -8.65
CA GLY A 92 2.70 -4.60 -9.24
C GLY A 92 3.82 -4.08 -8.34
N MET A 93 4.89 -3.57 -8.94
CA MET A 93 6.05 -3.02 -8.22
C MET A 93 6.35 -1.59 -8.66
N GLY A 94 6.72 -0.75 -7.69
CA GLY A 94 7.16 0.61 -7.88
C GLY A 94 6.04 1.63 -8.05
N MET A 95 6.36 2.90 -7.78
CA MET A 95 5.40 4.01 -7.79
C MET A 95 4.62 4.15 -9.09
N PRO A 96 5.19 4.02 -10.30
CA PRO A 96 4.41 4.15 -11.54
C PRO A 96 3.28 3.12 -11.65
N SER A 97 3.55 1.85 -11.30
CA SER A 97 2.54 0.80 -11.33
C SER A 97 1.49 1.00 -10.23
N ALA A 98 1.94 1.27 -9.02
CA ALA A 98 1.05 1.51 -7.88
C ALA A 98 0.18 2.77 -8.06
N SER A 99 0.69 3.82 -8.73
CA SER A 99 -0.09 5.02 -9.00
C SER A 99 -1.26 4.76 -9.95
N ILE A 100 -1.06 3.91 -10.97
CA ILE A 100 -2.14 3.50 -11.87
C ILE A 100 -3.23 2.76 -11.08
N ALA A 101 -2.83 1.76 -10.28
CA ALA A 101 -3.77 0.98 -9.49
C ALA A 101 -4.53 1.87 -8.49
N LEU A 102 -3.83 2.70 -7.71
CA LEU A 102 -4.43 3.56 -6.70
C LEU A 102 -5.41 4.56 -7.31
N GLN A 103 -5.05 5.22 -8.41
CA GLN A 103 -5.93 6.19 -9.08
C GLN A 103 -7.21 5.54 -9.62
N GLU A 104 -7.13 4.36 -10.23
CA GLU A 104 -8.32 3.64 -10.70
C GLU A 104 -9.17 3.14 -9.54
N LEU A 105 -8.57 2.66 -8.45
CA LEU A 105 -9.29 2.26 -7.23
C LEU A 105 -10.01 3.45 -6.58
N MET A 106 -9.36 4.62 -6.47
CA MET A 106 -9.97 5.82 -5.91
C MET A 106 -11.18 6.26 -6.74
N ARG A 107 -11.09 6.26 -8.08
CA ARG A 107 -12.21 6.54 -8.98
C ARG A 107 -13.33 5.51 -8.84
N MET A 108 -12.98 4.23 -8.77
CA MET A 108 -13.95 3.14 -8.59
C MET A 108 -14.69 3.28 -7.26
N VAL A 109 -13.98 3.56 -6.17
CA VAL A 109 -14.57 3.77 -4.85
C VAL A 109 -15.47 5.01 -4.85
N PHE A 110 -15.05 6.11 -5.48
CA PHE A 110 -15.90 7.29 -5.63
C PHE A 110 -17.24 6.95 -6.32
N PHE A 111 -17.19 6.18 -7.40
CA PHE A 111 -18.39 5.68 -8.07
C PHE A 111 -19.23 4.76 -7.17
N LEU A 112 -18.62 3.78 -6.50
CA LEU A 112 -19.31 2.84 -5.61
C LEU A 112 -20.03 3.54 -4.46
N LYS A 113 -19.40 4.55 -3.87
CA LYS A 113 -19.94 5.39 -2.79
C LYS A 113 -20.82 6.54 -3.31
N ARG A 114 -21.06 6.63 -4.64
CA ARG A 114 -21.91 7.66 -5.28
C ARG A 114 -21.49 9.10 -4.99
N GLY A 115 -20.19 9.33 -4.86
CA GLY A 115 -19.61 10.63 -4.52
C GLY A 115 -19.79 11.05 -3.06
N ASP A 116 -20.26 10.16 -2.19
CA ASP A 116 -20.38 10.41 -0.75
C ASP A 116 -18.99 10.42 -0.11
N LEU A 117 -18.48 11.61 0.14
CA LEU A 117 -17.13 11.82 0.66
C LEU A 117 -16.99 11.43 2.13
N ASP A 118 -18.06 11.52 2.90
CA ASP A 118 -18.05 11.10 4.31
C ASP A 118 -17.96 9.56 4.38
N ALA A 119 -18.74 8.86 3.56
CA ALA A 119 -18.63 7.41 3.44
C ALA A 119 -17.27 6.93 2.93
N MET A 120 -16.60 7.72 2.07
CA MET A 120 -15.24 7.42 1.60
C MET A 120 -14.18 7.66 2.68
N ASP A 121 -14.33 8.69 3.52
CA ASP A 121 -13.37 8.99 4.59
C ASP A 121 -13.42 7.97 5.72
N GLU A 122 -14.56 7.31 5.90
CA GLU A 122 -14.68 6.18 6.85
C GLU A 122 -13.96 4.92 6.39
N MET A 123 -13.63 4.81 5.09
CA MET A 123 -12.97 3.62 4.54
C MET A 123 -11.51 3.53 4.96
N PHE A 124 -11.06 2.30 5.19
CA PHE A 124 -9.66 2.00 5.46
C PHE A 124 -8.90 1.65 4.17
N TRP A 125 -7.73 2.25 3.98
CA TRP A 125 -6.82 1.94 2.87
C TRP A 125 -5.50 1.39 3.41
N CYS A 126 -5.04 0.26 2.88
CA CYS A 126 -3.76 -0.29 3.33
C CYS A 126 -2.96 -0.90 2.18
N ARG A 127 -1.67 -0.61 2.18
CA ARG A 127 -0.71 -1.38 1.39
C ARG A 127 0.02 -2.36 2.29
N VAL A 128 0.04 -3.65 1.88
CA VAL A 128 0.78 -4.69 2.58
C VAL A 128 1.89 -5.23 1.71
N GLY A 129 3.10 -5.28 2.24
CA GLY A 129 4.28 -5.68 1.48
C GLY A 129 5.41 -6.26 2.30
N THR A 130 6.56 -6.33 1.64
CA THR A 130 7.85 -6.65 2.25
C THR A 130 8.83 -5.52 1.98
N SER A 131 9.87 -5.42 2.80
CA SER A 131 10.85 -4.34 2.73
C SER A 131 12.25 -4.81 3.13
N GLY A 132 13.27 -4.05 2.78
CA GLY A 132 14.59 -4.19 3.36
C GLY A 132 14.69 -3.40 4.65
N GLY A 133 14.97 -4.05 5.78
CA GLY A 133 15.18 -3.39 7.06
C GLY A 133 16.45 -2.53 7.07
N VAL A 134 16.44 -1.46 7.84
CA VAL A 134 17.61 -0.62 8.12
C VAL A 134 17.88 -0.68 9.63
N GLY A 135 18.75 -1.60 10.04
CA GLY A 135 19.06 -1.85 11.45
C GLY A 135 18.02 -2.68 12.21
N LEU A 136 17.01 -3.23 11.52
CA LEU A 136 16.01 -4.09 12.12
C LEU A 136 16.34 -5.58 11.92
N PRO A 137 15.96 -6.44 12.88
CA PRO A 137 15.93 -7.88 12.66
C PRO A 137 15.04 -8.25 11.48
N VAL A 138 15.43 -9.32 10.79
CA VAL A 138 14.60 -9.91 9.73
C VAL A 138 13.33 -10.51 10.34
N GLY A 139 12.19 -10.26 9.72
CA GLY A 139 10.88 -10.68 10.24
C GLY A 139 10.14 -9.61 11.06
N THR A 140 10.77 -8.46 11.33
CA THR A 140 10.08 -7.35 11.99
C THR A 140 9.02 -6.74 11.07
N VAL A 141 7.79 -6.63 11.55
CA VAL A 141 6.70 -5.93 10.88
C VAL A 141 6.79 -4.43 11.15
N VAL A 142 6.80 -3.62 10.11
CA VAL A 142 6.85 -2.17 10.19
C VAL A 142 5.52 -1.58 9.77
N VAL A 143 4.89 -0.80 10.64
CA VAL A 143 3.79 0.10 10.32
C VAL A 143 4.38 1.48 10.04
N THR A 144 4.31 1.93 8.82
CA THR A 144 4.97 3.16 8.38
C THR A 144 4.34 4.40 9.03
N SER A 145 5.18 5.24 9.64
CA SER A 145 4.76 6.55 10.17
C SER A 145 4.88 7.67 9.13
N GLU A 146 5.90 7.61 8.27
CA GLU A 146 6.17 8.58 7.22
C GLU A 146 6.87 7.90 6.04
N GLY A 147 6.34 8.07 4.84
CA GLY A 147 6.95 7.64 3.59
C GLY A 147 7.78 8.76 2.97
N LEU A 148 9.07 8.51 2.75
CA LEU A 148 10.04 9.48 2.24
C LEU A 148 10.72 8.95 0.97
N MET A 149 11.18 9.85 0.12
CA MET A 149 12.07 9.49 -0.99
C MET A 149 13.50 9.20 -0.48
N ALA A 150 14.36 8.69 -1.32
CA ALA A 150 15.73 8.31 -0.97
C ALA A 150 16.61 9.47 -0.44
N ASP A 151 16.20 10.72 -0.69
CA ASP A 151 16.82 11.95 -0.18
C ASP A 151 16.15 12.49 1.10
N LEU A 152 15.31 11.69 1.74
CA LEU A 152 14.49 12.03 2.93
C LEU A 152 13.52 13.20 2.71
N ARG A 153 13.15 13.48 1.48
CA ARG A 153 12.12 14.46 1.15
C ARG A 153 10.76 13.76 0.94
N PRO A 154 9.66 14.50 1.04
CA PRO A 154 8.35 14.01 0.63
C PRO A 154 8.32 13.57 -0.84
N PHE A 155 7.32 12.79 -1.22
CA PHE A 155 7.11 12.41 -2.60
C PHE A 155 6.95 13.65 -3.49
N ARG A 156 7.68 13.64 -4.61
CA ARG A 156 7.71 14.72 -5.58
C ARG A 156 7.35 14.22 -6.97
N LEU A 157 6.41 14.89 -7.60
CA LEU A 157 6.04 14.64 -8.98
C LEU A 157 6.47 15.82 -9.87
N LEU A 158 7.24 15.53 -10.92
CA LEU A 158 7.53 16.48 -11.98
C LEU A 158 6.38 16.47 -12.99
N ASN A 159 5.71 17.60 -13.16
CA ASN A 159 4.64 17.72 -14.13
C ASN A 159 5.14 18.54 -15.34
N GLY A 160 5.59 17.85 -16.37
CA GLY A 160 5.92 18.22 -17.72
C GLY A 160 5.92 19.70 -18.14
N GLY A 161 6.61 20.60 -17.41
CA GLY A 161 6.64 22.04 -17.66
C GLY A 161 5.74 22.88 -16.78
N ALA A 162 4.84 22.27 -15.99
CA ALA A 162 4.02 23.00 -14.99
C ALA A 162 4.71 23.15 -13.63
N GLY A 163 5.85 22.44 -13.43
CA GLY A 163 6.64 22.54 -12.20
C GLY A 163 6.68 21.26 -11.38
N GLU A 164 6.89 21.40 -10.08
CA GLU A 164 6.96 20.32 -9.12
C GLU A 164 5.77 20.36 -8.18
N TYR A 165 5.19 19.19 -7.93
CA TYR A 165 4.18 18.97 -6.90
C TYR A 165 4.78 18.15 -5.77
N TRP A 166 4.64 18.60 -4.54
CA TRP A 166 5.09 17.95 -3.33
C TRP A 166 3.89 17.43 -2.55
N PHE A 167 3.99 16.23 -2.03
CA PHE A 167 2.89 15.53 -1.37
C PHE A 167 3.30 15.12 0.04
N ASP A 168 2.40 15.28 0.99
CA ASP A 168 2.62 14.89 2.38
C ASP A 168 2.75 13.35 2.51
N GLY A 169 3.89 12.89 3.03
CA GLY A 169 4.21 11.48 3.20
C GLY A 169 3.80 10.87 4.55
N HIS A 170 3.18 11.65 5.45
CA HIS A 170 2.78 11.13 6.76
C HIS A 170 1.61 10.15 6.67
N PHE A 171 1.70 9.07 7.44
CA PHE A 171 0.59 8.16 7.67
C PHE A 171 -0.15 8.57 8.96
N PRO A 172 -1.48 8.36 9.07
CA PRO A 172 -2.24 8.70 10.26
C PRO A 172 -1.74 7.98 11.51
N ALA A 173 -1.23 8.71 12.49
CA ALA A 173 -0.64 8.13 13.70
C ALA A 173 -1.64 7.25 14.48
N ALA A 174 -2.90 7.71 14.61
CA ALA A 174 -3.94 6.95 15.28
C ALA A 174 -4.21 5.59 14.61
N THR A 175 -4.13 5.52 13.27
CA THR A 175 -4.27 4.25 12.55
C THR A 175 -3.08 3.33 12.81
N ALA A 176 -1.85 3.87 12.83
CA ALA A 176 -0.66 3.09 13.12
C ALA A 176 -0.67 2.54 14.56
N GLU A 177 -1.06 3.35 15.54
CA GLU A 177 -1.22 2.96 16.93
C GLU A 177 -2.27 1.85 17.09
N ALA A 178 -3.44 1.99 16.46
CA ALA A 178 -4.49 0.98 16.50
C ALA A 178 -4.08 -0.37 15.85
N ILE A 179 -3.27 -0.32 14.78
CA ILE A 179 -2.71 -1.55 14.18
C ILE A 179 -1.74 -2.22 15.15
N ILE A 180 -0.86 -1.48 15.83
CA ILE A 180 0.09 -2.02 16.79
C ILE A 180 -0.66 -2.62 18.00
N GLU A 181 -1.65 -1.91 18.53
CA GLU A 181 -2.48 -2.37 19.65
C GLU A 181 -3.22 -3.68 19.31
N ALA A 182 -3.82 -3.77 18.12
CA ALA A 182 -4.50 -4.99 17.66
C ALA A 182 -3.55 -6.20 17.54
N ASN A 183 -2.23 -5.97 17.59
CA ASN A 183 -1.19 -6.99 17.47
C ASN A 183 -0.32 -7.13 18.73
N GLU A 184 -0.75 -6.62 19.88
CA GLU A 184 0.01 -6.69 21.15
C GLU A 184 0.42 -8.12 21.53
N TYR A 185 -0.39 -9.11 21.17
CA TYR A 185 -0.14 -10.53 21.47
C TYR A 185 0.31 -11.37 20.28
N ALA A 186 0.75 -10.73 19.18
CA ALA A 186 1.27 -11.43 18.02
C ALA A 186 2.63 -12.10 18.33
N ASP A 187 2.97 -13.14 17.58
CA ASP A 187 4.23 -13.90 17.73
C ASP A 187 5.38 -13.32 16.88
N PHE A 188 5.26 -12.06 16.49
CA PHE A 188 6.27 -11.31 15.72
C PHE A 188 6.45 -9.90 16.29
N ASP A 189 7.65 -9.35 16.07
CA ASP A 189 7.92 -7.96 16.44
C ASP A 189 7.19 -7.00 15.49
N ILE A 190 6.49 -6.00 16.04
CA ILE A 190 5.82 -4.95 15.30
C ILE A 190 6.22 -3.58 15.84
N ILE A 191 6.60 -2.67 14.94
CA ILE A 191 7.03 -1.31 15.29
C ILE A 191 6.44 -0.28 14.32
N SER A 192 6.42 0.98 14.74
CA SER A 192 6.24 2.11 13.82
C SER A 192 7.56 2.81 13.52
N GLY A 193 7.72 3.29 12.27
CA GLY A 193 8.92 4.01 11.87
C GLY A 193 8.85 4.60 10.47
N LYS A 194 9.84 5.43 10.13
CA LYS A 194 9.93 6.04 8.80
C LYS A 194 10.37 5.01 7.76
N THR A 195 9.77 5.08 6.57
CA THR A 195 10.06 4.21 5.44
C THR A 195 10.58 5.04 4.27
N VAL A 196 11.69 4.64 3.67
CA VAL A 196 12.13 5.18 2.37
C VAL A 196 11.48 4.40 1.25
N ALA A 197 10.88 5.10 0.30
CA ALA A 197 10.33 4.56 -0.93
C ALA A 197 11.25 4.91 -2.10
N GLY A 198 12.04 3.93 -2.57
CA GLY A 198 12.90 4.10 -3.74
C GLY A 198 12.09 4.05 -5.04
N ASN A 199 12.31 5.02 -5.91
CA ASN A 199 11.68 5.05 -7.22
C ASN A 199 12.34 4.07 -8.21
N GLU A 200 13.59 3.70 -7.96
CA GLU A 200 14.36 2.69 -8.70
C GLU A 200 14.95 1.67 -7.71
N PHE A 201 14.96 0.40 -8.09
CA PHE A 201 15.28 -0.70 -7.17
C PHE A 201 16.78 -0.83 -6.87
N PHE A 202 17.65 -0.58 -7.84
CA PHE A 202 19.10 -0.81 -7.71
C PHE A 202 19.86 0.48 -7.37
N LEU A 203 19.88 1.44 -8.27
CA LEU A 203 20.74 2.63 -8.16
C LEU A 203 20.26 3.58 -7.07
N GLU A 204 18.97 3.90 -7.03
CA GLU A 204 18.43 4.84 -6.04
C GLU A 204 18.47 4.26 -4.61
N GLN A 205 18.44 2.95 -4.49
CA GLN A 205 18.56 2.26 -3.20
C GLN A 205 20.02 1.89 -2.84
N PHE A 206 21.00 2.38 -3.57
CA PHE A 206 22.44 2.09 -3.35
C PHE A 206 22.75 0.59 -3.30
N ARG A 207 22.08 -0.21 -4.13
CA ARG A 207 22.38 -1.65 -4.25
C ARG A 207 23.60 -1.86 -5.11
N LEU A 208 24.44 -2.82 -4.69
CA LEU A 208 25.69 -3.16 -5.39
C LEU A 208 25.55 -4.38 -6.32
N ASP A 209 24.38 -5.00 -6.34
CA ASP A 209 24.10 -6.24 -7.08
C ASP A 209 23.31 -6.03 -8.40
N GLY A 210 23.17 -4.77 -8.83
CA GLY A 210 22.59 -4.44 -10.13
C GLY A 210 23.57 -4.65 -11.29
N ALA A 211 23.03 -4.79 -12.52
CA ALA A 211 23.85 -4.80 -13.74
C ALA A 211 24.57 -3.45 -13.98
N LEU A 212 23.97 -2.37 -13.49
CA LEU A 212 24.58 -1.05 -13.37
C LEU A 212 24.83 -0.76 -11.91
N CYS A 213 26.04 -0.34 -11.56
CA CYS A 213 26.41 0.02 -10.21
C CYS A 213 27.25 1.30 -10.27
N LEU A 214 26.80 2.36 -9.62
CA LEU A 214 27.48 3.65 -9.55
C LEU A 214 28.11 3.89 -8.16
N GLU A 215 27.78 3.03 -7.20
CA GLU A 215 28.14 3.19 -5.80
C GLU A 215 29.25 2.23 -5.38
N THR A 216 29.92 2.55 -4.28
CA THR A 216 30.90 1.69 -3.61
C THR A 216 30.29 1.13 -2.31
N PRO A 217 30.90 0.08 -1.70
CA PRO A 217 30.48 -0.38 -0.37
C PRO A 217 30.49 0.75 0.68
N GLU A 218 31.45 1.67 0.59
CA GLU A 218 31.60 2.78 1.51
C GLU A 218 30.47 3.81 1.36
N THR A 219 30.14 4.22 0.12
CA THR A 219 29.07 5.18 -0.16
C THR A 219 27.72 4.59 0.22
N LYS A 220 27.46 3.33 -0.11
CA LYS A 220 26.27 2.59 0.33
C LYS A 220 26.12 2.59 1.84
N MET A 221 27.16 2.19 2.58
CA MET A 221 27.11 2.12 4.04
C MET A 221 26.97 3.52 4.66
N GLY A 222 27.58 4.53 4.05
CA GLY A 222 27.39 5.93 4.44
C GLY A 222 25.95 6.36 4.35
N TRP A 223 25.29 6.08 3.21
CA TRP A 223 23.86 6.39 3.00
C TRP A 223 22.94 5.61 3.95
N LEU A 224 23.14 4.31 4.11
CA LEU A 224 22.30 3.48 5.01
C LEU A 224 22.41 3.90 6.48
N ARG A 225 23.61 4.29 6.95
CA ARG A 225 23.80 4.83 8.30
C ARG A 225 23.10 6.18 8.43
N TRP A 226 23.24 7.04 7.43
CA TRP A 226 22.52 8.32 7.42
C TRP A 226 21.00 8.14 7.47
N LEU A 227 20.43 7.18 6.74
CA LEU A 227 19.02 6.84 6.85
C LEU A 227 18.65 6.39 8.27
N HIS A 228 19.41 5.46 8.83
CA HIS A 228 19.22 4.95 10.20
C HIS A 228 19.26 6.07 11.23
N ASP A 229 20.26 6.95 11.16
CA ASP A 229 20.44 8.07 12.09
C ASP A 229 19.32 9.12 11.98
N ASN A 230 18.57 9.14 10.86
CA ASN A 230 17.39 9.97 10.66
C ASN A 230 16.06 9.24 10.96
N GLY A 231 16.13 8.05 11.58
CA GLY A 231 14.96 7.30 12.04
C GLY A 231 14.25 6.48 10.96
N VAL A 232 14.92 6.24 9.82
CA VAL A 232 14.41 5.32 8.80
C VAL A 232 14.67 3.89 9.27
N VAL A 233 13.63 3.06 9.24
CA VAL A 233 13.69 1.68 9.71
C VAL A 233 13.61 0.66 8.58
N ASN A 234 13.09 1.03 7.42
CA ASN A 234 13.03 0.14 6.26
C ASN A 234 12.96 0.90 4.91
N ILE A 235 13.18 0.15 3.83
CA ILE A 235 13.16 0.64 2.44
C ILE A 235 12.24 -0.25 1.61
N GLU A 236 11.34 0.36 0.83
CA GLU A 236 10.45 -0.28 -0.14
C GLU A 236 10.29 0.64 -1.38
N MET A 237 9.18 0.58 -2.15
CA MET A 237 9.11 1.26 -3.45
C MET A 237 7.81 2.04 -3.71
N GLU A 238 6.88 2.18 -2.77
CA GLU A 238 5.56 2.76 -3.06
C GLU A 238 5.04 3.74 -1.99
N GLY A 239 5.45 3.59 -0.74
CA GLY A 239 4.81 4.22 0.43
C GLY A 239 4.72 5.73 0.38
N ALA A 240 5.78 6.41 -0.05
CA ALA A 240 5.79 7.88 -0.13
C ALA A 240 4.73 8.41 -1.10
N MET A 241 4.54 7.75 -2.25
CA MET A 241 3.54 8.13 -3.24
C MET A 241 2.12 7.79 -2.77
N ILE A 242 1.92 6.61 -2.17
CA ILE A 242 0.61 6.18 -1.65
C ILE A 242 0.13 7.15 -0.58
N ALA A 243 0.96 7.45 0.43
CA ALA A 243 0.64 8.44 1.46
C ALA A 243 0.34 9.80 0.83
N GLY A 244 1.20 10.24 -0.08
CA GLY A 244 1.04 11.51 -0.77
C GLY A 244 -0.31 11.67 -1.45
N TYR A 245 -0.78 10.67 -2.17
CA TYR A 245 -2.05 10.74 -2.89
C TYR A 245 -3.26 10.63 -1.95
N LEU A 246 -3.21 9.75 -0.96
CA LEU A 246 -4.29 9.61 0.02
C LEU A 246 -4.44 10.86 0.87
N ASN A 247 -3.33 11.46 1.34
CA ASN A 247 -3.33 12.75 2.03
C ASN A 247 -3.85 13.88 1.15
N HIS A 248 -3.49 13.89 -0.13
CA HIS A 248 -3.93 14.94 -1.05
C HIS A 248 -5.46 14.92 -1.23
N TRP A 249 -6.06 13.75 -1.33
CA TRP A 249 -7.51 13.59 -1.34
C TRP A 249 -8.15 13.86 0.03
N GLY A 250 -7.37 13.71 1.11
CA GLY A 250 -7.80 13.95 2.49
C GLY A 250 -8.43 12.73 3.16
N PHE A 251 -8.01 11.51 2.78
CA PHE A 251 -8.36 10.31 3.55
C PHE A 251 -7.72 10.36 4.94
N SER A 252 -8.47 9.92 5.96
CA SER A 252 -8.04 9.94 7.35
C SER A 252 -7.61 8.56 7.90
N LYS A 253 -7.96 7.46 7.21
CA LYS A 253 -7.74 6.08 7.66
C LYS A 253 -6.95 5.30 6.63
N PHE A 254 -5.62 5.35 6.71
CA PHE A 254 -4.77 4.54 5.84
C PHE A 254 -3.46 4.14 6.52
N ALA A 255 -2.86 3.05 6.04
CA ALA A 255 -1.62 2.51 6.57
C ALA A 255 -0.75 1.85 5.48
N MET A 256 0.50 1.63 5.84
CA MET A 256 1.37 0.70 5.13
C MET A 256 2.01 -0.25 6.14
N ILE A 257 1.91 -1.56 5.88
CA ILE A 257 2.44 -2.64 6.71
C ILE A 257 3.44 -3.44 5.88
N CYS A 258 4.69 -3.49 6.31
CA CYS A 258 5.75 -4.21 5.60
C CYS A 258 6.57 -5.07 6.56
N CYS A 259 6.72 -6.36 6.26
CA CYS A 259 7.68 -7.19 6.98
C CYS A 259 9.08 -7.05 6.37
N THR A 260 10.11 -6.98 7.22
CA THR A 260 11.51 -6.93 6.79
C THR A 260 11.97 -8.32 6.37
N ILE A 261 12.59 -8.44 5.17
CA ILE A 261 13.06 -9.73 4.62
C ILE A 261 14.58 -9.86 4.59
N PHE A 262 15.31 -8.80 4.85
CA PHE A 262 16.76 -8.73 5.09
C PHE A 262 17.13 -7.42 5.78
N ASN A 263 18.31 -7.35 6.42
CA ASN A 263 18.84 -6.15 7.05
C ASN A 263 19.89 -5.51 6.13
N ARG A 264 19.58 -4.34 5.59
CA ARG A 264 20.43 -3.60 4.64
C ARG A 264 21.77 -3.16 5.23
N LEU A 265 21.85 -2.98 6.55
CA LEU A 265 23.12 -2.67 7.23
C LEU A 265 24.08 -3.87 7.28
N GLU A 266 23.57 -5.08 7.08
CA GLU A 266 24.37 -6.31 7.08
C GLU A 266 24.63 -6.82 5.65
N SER A 267 23.56 -6.95 4.85
CA SER A 267 23.64 -7.48 3.48
C SER A 267 22.43 -7.06 2.63
N ASP A 268 22.64 -6.95 1.30
CA ASP A 268 21.53 -6.86 0.33
C ASP A 268 21.01 -8.25 -0.10
N GLN A 269 21.71 -9.30 0.30
CA GLN A 269 21.36 -10.66 -0.11
C GLN A 269 20.28 -11.24 0.83
N MET A 270 19.25 -11.76 0.22
CA MET A 270 18.21 -12.48 0.91
C MET A 270 18.69 -13.89 1.24
N THR A 271 18.95 -14.15 2.52
CA THR A 271 19.41 -15.45 3.03
C THR A 271 18.27 -16.30 3.58
N SER A 272 17.08 -15.74 3.70
CA SER A 272 15.89 -16.41 4.22
C SER A 272 15.43 -17.54 3.30
N THR A 273 15.03 -18.65 3.89
CA THR A 273 14.44 -19.78 3.16
C THR A 273 13.07 -19.41 2.59
N PRO A 274 12.55 -20.14 1.56
CA PRO A 274 11.20 -19.92 1.05
C PRO A 274 10.11 -19.99 2.15
N ALA A 275 10.26 -20.88 3.13
CA ALA A 275 9.33 -21.00 4.26
C ALA A 275 9.35 -19.77 5.17
N GLN A 276 10.54 -19.20 5.45
CA GLN A 276 10.65 -17.94 6.20
C GLN A 276 10.05 -16.76 5.45
N LEU A 277 10.28 -16.67 4.13
CA LEU A 277 9.69 -15.62 3.31
C LEU A 277 8.16 -15.70 3.26
N HIS A 278 7.63 -16.91 3.24
CA HIS A 278 6.18 -17.12 3.34
C HIS A 278 5.68 -16.62 4.69
N LYS A 279 6.32 -17.03 5.81
CA LYS A 279 5.97 -16.54 7.14
C LYS A 279 6.01 -15.01 7.23
N PHE A 280 7.02 -14.35 6.72
CA PHE A 280 7.11 -12.88 6.73
C PHE A 280 5.96 -12.20 5.96
N SER A 281 5.53 -12.82 4.87
CA SER A 281 4.33 -12.36 4.14
C SER A 281 3.06 -12.60 4.96
N GLU A 282 2.96 -13.75 5.63
CA GLU A 282 1.84 -14.08 6.52
C GLU A 282 1.78 -13.13 7.71
N ASP A 283 2.91 -12.81 8.37
CA ASP A 283 2.97 -11.93 9.54
C ASP A 283 2.42 -10.52 9.21
N SER A 284 2.79 -9.96 8.03
CA SER A 284 2.20 -8.70 7.56
C SER A 284 0.68 -8.82 7.33
N GLY A 285 0.23 -9.98 6.82
CA GLY A 285 -1.19 -10.29 6.63
C GLY A 285 -1.93 -10.46 7.95
N VAL A 286 -1.32 -11.15 8.93
CA VAL A 286 -1.88 -11.29 10.28
C VAL A 286 -2.04 -9.93 10.94
N ALA A 287 -1.01 -9.07 10.85
CA ALA A 287 -1.09 -7.71 11.39
C ALA A 287 -2.26 -6.91 10.80
N LEU A 288 -2.48 -7.03 9.48
CA LEU A 288 -3.63 -6.43 8.81
C LEU A 288 -4.96 -7.03 9.32
N PHE A 289 -5.08 -8.37 9.36
CA PHE A 289 -6.36 -9.03 9.66
C PHE A 289 -6.78 -8.85 11.12
N ASN A 290 -5.85 -8.80 12.06
CA ASN A 290 -6.15 -8.49 13.45
C ASN A 290 -6.75 -7.08 13.57
N TYR A 291 -6.17 -6.09 12.88
CA TYR A 291 -6.73 -4.75 12.83
C TYR A 291 -8.11 -4.70 12.13
N LEU A 292 -8.29 -5.37 10.99
CA LEU A 292 -9.57 -5.40 10.28
C LEU A 292 -10.66 -6.09 11.14
N ALA A 293 -10.33 -7.16 11.86
CA ALA A 293 -11.27 -7.83 12.74
C ALA A 293 -11.71 -6.89 13.88
N ALA A 294 -10.77 -6.20 14.52
CA ALA A 294 -11.08 -5.24 15.57
C ALA A 294 -11.92 -4.05 15.07
N SER A 295 -11.61 -3.53 13.87
CA SER A 295 -12.23 -2.31 13.33
C SER A 295 -13.54 -2.54 12.60
N LEU A 296 -13.71 -3.66 11.88
CA LEU A 296 -14.90 -3.95 11.06
C LEU A 296 -15.84 -4.97 11.70
N LEU A 297 -15.33 -5.89 12.52
CA LEU A 297 -16.15 -6.93 13.14
C LEU A 297 -16.43 -6.66 14.61
N GLY A 298 -15.73 -5.73 15.25
CA GLY A 298 -15.86 -5.41 16.67
C GLY A 298 -15.39 -6.55 17.57
N ALA A 299 -14.42 -7.34 17.10
CA ALA A 299 -13.92 -8.55 17.77
C ALA A 299 -12.70 -8.27 18.66
#